data_3b8b4ec799e980ec118e49f4ea280755
#
_entry.id   3b8b4ec799e980ec118e49f4ea280755
#
_cell.length_a   1.000
_cell.length_b   1.000
_cell.length_c   1.000
_cell.angle_alpha   90.00
_cell.angle_beta   90.00
_cell.angle_gamma   90.00
#
_symmetry.space_group_name_H-M   'P 1'
#
loop_
_entity.id
_entity.type
_entity.pdbx_description
1 polymer ?
#
loop_
_entity_poly.entity_id
_entity_poly.type
_entity_poly.pdbx_seq_one_letter_code
_entity_poly.pdbx_strand_id
1 'polypeptide(L)'
;MFILPGCKSVCRALQKAHAQRLLAGFVAGLGALPTVGSEPLYVKNLSPVAGLIGLPSQRDAQITPSGDWVVALHGSLANHYVNDGNATEALNFDGETGRVALELRYGLAENWDLQLEVPWLDQSGGDLDGLIDDWHDFWGMSDGGRSSVPKDVLDYRYASAQGDFSLQDDTSAIGDVSLSLSHAFYRDENSTVSAALGYKFGTGDDKDFLGSGADDAYIALRFSGEQLSDLPLSWHGQVGYLRAGDSDVLDGLQEKNLWFAGLAMDWRFTRNWSVIGQIDSHAAPLDSELTGVGGDAILGTLGTRWYFAPQWSVDISVVEDIRVETAPDVTFQASVRYRPASGG
;
A
#
# COMPACT_ATOMS: atom_id res chain seq x y z
N MET A 1 61.17 14.02 26.06
CA MET A 1 59.79 14.43 26.06
C MET A 1 58.93 13.18 26.16
N PHE A 2 58.62 12.82 27.41
CA PHE A 2 57.90 11.56 27.73
C PHE A 2 56.40 11.79 27.61
N ILE A 3 55.74 11.06 26.73
CA ILE A 3 54.25 11.03 26.62
C ILE A 3 53.80 9.77 27.35
N LEU A 4 53.05 9.95 28.42
CA LEU A 4 52.49 8.89 29.27
C LEU A 4 51.39 8.09 28.52
N PRO A 5 51.39 6.75 28.55
CA PRO A 5 50.38 5.91 27.89
C PRO A 5 49.25 5.61 28.88
N GLY A 6 48.38 6.56 29.14
CA GLY A 6 47.23 6.36 30.06
C GLY A 6 45.90 6.98 29.59
N CYS A 7 45.94 7.86 28.63
CA CYS A 7 44.76 8.69 28.30
C CYS A 7 43.77 8.05 27.27
N LYS A 8 44.23 7.07 26.49
CA LYS A 8 43.39 6.45 25.44
C LYS A 8 42.42 5.35 25.96
N SER A 9 42.74 4.73 27.09
CA SER A 9 41.89 3.69 27.69
C SER A 9 40.70 4.27 28.47
N VAL A 10 40.88 5.41 29.12
CA VAL A 10 39.83 6.09 29.91
C VAL A 10 38.77 6.72 28.99
N CYS A 11 39.18 7.32 27.87
CA CYS A 11 38.23 7.87 26.87
C CYS A 11 37.38 6.78 26.22
N ARG A 12 37.92 5.62 25.88
CA ARG A 12 37.14 4.50 25.34
C ARG A 12 36.18 3.87 26.36
N ALA A 13 36.55 3.83 27.66
CA ALA A 13 35.67 3.33 28.71
C ALA A 13 34.48 4.30 28.95
N LEU A 14 34.74 5.61 28.92
CA LEU A 14 33.68 6.61 29.06
C LEU A 14 32.74 6.67 27.86
N GLN A 15 33.22 6.50 26.63
CA GLN A 15 32.38 6.40 25.45
C GLN A 15 31.50 5.13 25.42
N LYS A 16 32.06 3.97 25.85
CA LYS A 16 31.26 2.74 26.00
C LYS A 16 30.21 2.86 27.10
N ALA A 17 30.54 3.49 28.24
CA ALA A 17 29.59 3.69 29.35
C ALA A 17 28.47 4.68 28.98
N HIS A 18 28.74 5.70 28.16
CA HIS A 18 27.70 6.62 27.64
C HIS A 18 26.83 5.95 26.61
N ALA A 19 27.36 5.17 25.68
CA ALA A 19 26.57 4.41 24.69
C ALA A 19 25.70 3.35 25.37
N GLN A 20 26.21 2.64 26.39
CA GLN A 20 25.42 1.68 27.14
C GLN A 20 24.34 2.33 28.03
N ARG A 21 24.58 3.54 28.56
CA ARG A 21 23.57 4.29 29.32
C ARG A 21 22.52 4.91 28.45
N LEU A 22 22.84 5.30 27.23
CA LEU A 22 21.86 5.73 26.23
C LEU A 22 21.01 4.55 25.74
N LEU A 23 21.61 3.37 25.52
CA LEU A 23 20.85 2.16 25.19
C LEU A 23 19.96 1.67 26.35
N ALA A 24 20.50 1.69 27.61
CA ALA A 24 19.76 1.29 28.80
C ALA A 24 18.65 2.30 29.17
N GLY A 25 18.85 3.59 28.90
CA GLY A 25 17.82 4.61 29.11
C GLY A 25 16.65 4.50 28.10
N PHE A 26 16.91 3.92 26.94
CA PHE A 26 15.88 3.68 25.92
C PHE A 26 15.00 2.45 26.24
N VAL A 27 15.54 1.47 26.96
CA VAL A 27 14.83 0.23 27.32
C VAL A 27 14.01 0.38 28.61
N ALA A 28 14.34 1.32 29.51
CA ALA A 28 13.67 1.48 30.81
C ALA A 28 12.30 2.19 30.77
N GLY A 29 11.78 2.52 29.57
CA GLY A 29 10.46 3.14 29.35
C GLY A 29 9.37 2.18 28.86
N LEU A 30 9.65 0.89 28.76
CA LEU A 30 8.70 -0.14 28.30
C LEU A 30 7.74 -0.57 29.44
N GLY A 31 6.94 0.37 29.96
CA GLY A 31 5.67 -0.02 30.56
C GLY A 31 4.75 -0.59 29.48
N ALA A 32 3.85 -1.53 29.81
CA ALA A 32 2.95 -2.17 28.89
C ALA A 32 2.43 -1.17 27.84
N LEU A 33 2.79 -1.40 26.58
CA LEU A 33 2.30 -0.58 25.47
C LEU A 33 0.78 -0.79 25.40
N PRO A 34 -0.03 0.24 25.16
CA PRO A 34 -1.42 0.01 24.87
C PRO A 34 -1.46 -0.90 23.62
N THR A 35 -2.22 -1.98 23.71
CA THR A 35 -2.43 -2.95 22.63
C THR A 35 -3.32 -2.36 21.53
N VAL A 36 -2.91 -1.25 20.94
CA VAL A 36 -3.44 -0.86 19.63
C VAL A 36 -2.72 -1.76 18.65
N GLY A 37 -3.42 -2.74 18.11
CA GLY A 37 -2.85 -3.73 17.21
C GLY A 37 -2.09 -3.05 16.07
N SER A 38 -0.94 -3.59 15.73
CA SER A 38 -0.22 -3.25 14.51
C SER A 38 -1.04 -3.72 13.31
N GLU A 39 -0.96 -3.01 12.20
CA GLU A 39 -1.51 -3.43 10.92
C GLU A 39 -0.64 -2.91 9.76
N PRO A 40 -0.70 -3.52 8.57
CA PRO A 40 -0.03 -3.04 7.38
C PRO A 40 -0.41 -1.60 7.02
N LEU A 41 0.42 -0.94 6.21
CA LEU A 41 0.07 0.29 5.54
C LEU A 41 -1.00 0.01 4.47
N TYR A 42 -1.86 1.00 4.22
CA TYR A 42 -2.80 0.91 3.12
C TYR A 42 -2.07 1.14 1.80
N VAL A 43 -1.99 0.13 0.94
CA VAL A 43 -1.28 0.19 -0.35
C VAL A 43 -2.17 -0.35 -1.46
N LYS A 44 -2.26 0.38 -2.56
CA LYS A 44 -2.89 -0.02 -3.81
C LYS A 44 -1.91 0.25 -4.95
N ASN A 45 -1.84 -0.64 -5.93
CA ASN A 45 -1.24 -0.29 -7.21
C ASN A 45 -2.22 0.62 -7.96
N LEU A 46 -1.87 1.88 -8.13
CA LEU A 46 -2.69 2.90 -8.78
C LEU A 46 -2.32 3.10 -10.26
N SER A 47 -1.54 2.19 -10.87
CA SER A 47 -1.34 2.27 -12.32
C SER A 47 -2.68 2.22 -13.05
N PRO A 48 -2.81 2.89 -14.22
CA PRO A 48 -4.10 3.07 -14.90
C PRO A 48 -4.88 1.78 -15.13
N VAL A 49 -4.19 0.65 -15.29
CA VAL A 49 -4.80 -0.66 -15.49
C VAL A 49 -4.98 -1.43 -14.19
N ALA A 50 -3.94 -1.56 -13.37
CA ALA A 50 -4.03 -2.32 -12.12
C ALA A 50 -4.98 -1.65 -11.12
N GLY A 51 -5.10 -0.31 -11.16
CA GLY A 51 -6.03 0.46 -10.34
C GLY A 51 -7.50 0.15 -10.58
N LEU A 52 -7.87 -0.38 -11.76
CA LEU A 52 -9.23 -0.77 -12.11
C LEU A 52 -9.62 -2.15 -11.52
N ILE A 53 -8.63 -2.98 -11.16
CA ILE A 53 -8.86 -4.33 -10.67
C ILE A 53 -9.07 -4.31 -9.15
N GLY A 54 -9.98 -5.13 -8.65
CA GLY A 54 -10.38 -5.23 -7.24
C GLY A 54 -9.35 -5.88 -6.31
N LEU A 55 -8.04 -5.72 -6.59
CA LEU A 55 -6.97 -6.21 -5.72
C LEU A 55 -7.06 -5.56 -4.33
N PRO A 56 -7.16 -6.35 -3.23
CA PRO A 56 -7.25 -5.77 -1.89
C PRO A 56 -5.90 -5.23 -1.43
N SER A 57 -5.91 -4.12 -0.68
CA SER A 57 -4.77 -3.72 0.14
C SER A 57 -4.45 -4.79 1.19
N GLN A 58 -3.19 -4.91 1.60
CA GLN A 58 -2.86 -5.75 2.76
C GLN A 58 -3.66 -5.31 3.99
N ARG A 59 -4.05 -6.30 4.79
CA ARG A 59 -4.67 -6.10 6.09
C ARG A 59 -4.09 -7.09 7.10
N ASP A 60 -4.11 -6.73 8.37
CA ASP A 60 -3.83 -7.67 9.45
C ASP A 60 -4.85 -8.83 9.48
N ALA A 61 -4.49 -9.92 10.14
CA ALA A 61 -5.38 -11.07 10.35
C ALA A 61 -6.35 -10.86 11.53
N GLN A 62 -6.19 -9.75 12.30
CA GLN A 62 -7.04 -9.46 13.44
C GLN A 62 -8.46 -9.09 12.97
N ILE A 63 -9.44 -9.55 13.71
CA ILE A 63 -10.85 -9.25 13.46
C ILE A 63 -11.29 -8.13 14.38
N THR A 64 -12.05 -7.19 13.86
CA THR A 64 -12.70 -6.14 14.64
C THR A 64 -13.62 -6.80 15.69
N PRO A 65 -13.51 -6.48 17.00
CA PRO A 65 -14.34 -7.08 18.04
C PRO A 65 -15.84 -6.91 17.76
N SER A 66 -16.64 -7.90 18.15
CA SER A 66 -18.09 -7.89 17.91
C SER A 66 -18.75 -6.63 18.47
N GLY A 67 -19.47 -5.90 17.62
CA GLY A 67 -20.14 -4.65 17.93
C GLY A 67 -19.26 -3.41 17.87
N ASP A 68 -17.93 -3.58 17.77
CA ASP A 68 -17.00 -2.47 17.56
C ASP A 68 -16.92 -2.11 16.08
N TRP A 69 -16.39 -0.92 15.81
CA TRP A 69 -16.14 -0.45 14.44
C TRP A 69 -14.82 0.29 14.34
N VAL A 70 -14.28 0.39 13.15
CA VAL A 70 -13.09 1.16 12.80
C VAL A 70 -13.41 1.98 11.56
N VAL A 71 -13.00 3.24 11.55
CA VAL A 71 -13.13 4.10 10.37
C VAL A 71 -11.74 4.59 9.99
N ALA A 72 -11.41 4.52 8.71
CA ALA A 72 -10.20 5.11 8.18
C ALA A 72 -10.49 5.93 6.91
N LEU A 73 -9.72 6.99 6.74
CA LEU A 73 -9.66 7.76 5.51
C LEU A 73 -8.23 7.63 4.97
N HIS A 74 -8.13 7.17 3.74
CA HIS A 74 -6.88 6.97 3.02
C HIS A 74 -6.81 7.97 1.87
N GLY A 75 -5.68 8.69 1.74
CA GLY A 75 -5.38 9.54 0.61
C GLY A 75 -4.11 9.02 -0.07
N SER A 76 -4.13 8.90 -1.38
CA SER A 76 -2.99 8.49 -2.19
C SER A 76 -2.89 9.38 -3.41
N LEU A 77 -1.67 9.71 -3.81
CA LEU A 77 -1.37 10.46 -5.01
C LEU A 77 -0.21 9.77 -5.72
N ALA A 78 -0.47 9.24 -6.90
CA ALA A 78 0.44 8.44 -7.70
C ALA A 78 0.77 9.14 -8.99
N ASN A 79 2.03 9.11 -9.37
CA ASN A 79 2.49 9.64 -10.65
C ASN A 79 2.94 8.48 -11.55
N HIS A 80 2.62 8.57 -12.84
CA HIS A 80 2.88 7.56 -13.84
C HIS A 80 3.67 8.14 -15.00
N TYR A 81 4.75 7.49 -15.36
CA TYR A 81 5.42 7.72 -16.62
C TYR A 81 5.98 6.40 -17.16
N VAL A 82 5.29 5.82 -18.16
CA VAL A 82 5.74 4.62 -18.88
C VAL A 82 5.53 4.86 -20.36
N ASN A 83 6.59 4.74 -21.14
CA ASN A 83 6.52 4.78 -22.59
C ASN A 83 7.26 3.57 -23.17
N ASP A 84 6.52 2.57 -23.62
CA ASP A 84 7.05 1.29 -24.11
C ASP A 84 6.32 0.84 -25.38
N GLY A 85 6.95 -0.02 -26.16
CA GLY A 85 6.32 -0.57 -27.36
C GLY A 85 7.19 -1.58 -28.09
N ASN A 86 6.52 -2.44 -28.84
CA ASN A 86 7.16 -3.42 -29.72
C ASN A 86 6.52 -3.37 -31.12
N ALA A 87 6.66 -4.41 -31.95
CA ALA A 87 6.09 -4.43 -33.30
C ALA A 87 4.55 -4.53 -33.34
N THR A 88 3.91 -4.95 -32.26
CA THR A 88 2.50 -5.31 -32.15
C THR A 88 1.74 -4.54 -31.08
N GLU A 89 2.43 -3.91 -30.15
CA GLU A 89 1.87 -3.22 -29.01
C GLU A 89 2.54 -1.87 -28.79
N ALA A 90 1.79 -0.90 -28.29
CA ALA A 90 2.27 0.40 -27.86
C ALA A 90 1.60 0.82 -26.56
N LEU A 91 2.38 1.33 -25.60
CA LEU A 91 1.95 1.77 -24.28
C LEU A 91 2.49 3.17 -24.03
N ASN A 92 1.61 4.07 -23.57
CA ASN A 92 2.00 5.36 -23.01
C ASN A 92 1.10 5.65 -21.83
N PHE A 93 1.71 5.73 -20.64
CA PHE A 93 1.05 6.22 -19.45
C PHE A 93 1.82 7.43 -18.95
N ASP A 94 1.20 8.59 -19.04
CA ASP A 94 1.73 9.87 -18.53
C ASP A 94 0.58 10.60 -17.82
N GLY A 95 0.72 10.86 -16.51
CA GLY A 95 -0.31 11.50 -15.71
C GLY A 95 -0.28 11.11 -14.24
N GLU A 96 -1.28 11.55 -13.51
CA GLU A 96 -1.43 11.34 -12.07
C GLU A 96 -2.78 10.71 -11.72
N THR A 97 -2.75 9.82 -10.72
CA THR A 97 -3.96 9.26 -10.12
C THR A 97 -4.05 9.70 -8.66
N GLY A 98 -5.05 10.51 -8.35
CA GLY A 98 -5.49 10.82 -6.99
C GLY A 98 -6.51 9.80 -6.51
N ARG A 99 -6.41 9.33 -5.26
CA ARG A 99 -7.39 8.44 -4.65
C ARG A 99 -7.64 8.79 -3.19
N VAL A 100 -8.90 9.03 -2.84
CA VAL A 100 -9.36 9.17 -1.46
C VAL A 100 -10.34 8.04 -1.16
N ALA A 101 -10.07 7.19 -0.17
CA ALA A 101 -10.94 6.06 0.17
C ALA A 101 -11.43 6.13 1.61
N LEU A 102 -12.73 6.02 1.80
CA LEU A 102 -13.35 5.80 3.10
C LEU A 102 -13.44 4.30 3.35
N GLU A 103 -12.82 3.83 4.42
CA GLU A 103 -12.90 2.45 4.90
C GLU A 103 -13.72 2.40 6.20
N LEU A 104 -14.68 1.50 6.27
CA LEU A 104 -15.44 1.17 7.45
C LEU A 104 -15.33 -0.32 7.73
N ARG A 105 -14.86 -0.70 8.94
CA ARG A 105 -14.87 -2.08 9.43
C ARG A 105 -15.85 -2.20 10.59
N TYR A 106 -16.57 -3.31 10.63
CA TYR A 106 -17.54 -3.61 11.68
C TYR A 106 -17.44 -5.06 12.14
N GLY A 107 -17.29 -5.28 13.43
CA GLY A 107 -17.31 -6.60 14.04
C GLY A 107 -18.72 -7.18 14.07
N LEU A 108 -19.03 -8.13 13.21
CA LEU A 108 -20.36 -8.76 13.10
C LEU A 108 -20.64 -9.73 14.24
N ALA A 109 -19.65 -10.52 14.61
CA ALA A 109 -19.74 -11.55 15.64
C ALA A 109 -18.31 -11.87 16.14
N GLU A 110 -18.20 -12.75 17.14
CA GLU A 110 -16.90 -13.29 17.53
C GLU A 110 -16.19 -13.90 16.30
N ASN A 111 -14.97 -13.44 16.04
CA ASN A 111 -14.14 -13.85 14.90
C ASN A 111 -14.66 -13.51 13.49
N TRP A 112 -15.68 -12.66 13.35
CA TRP A 112 -16.19 -12.21 12.05
C TRP A 112 -16.26 -10.70 11.97
N ASP A 113 -15.71 -10.11 10.91
CA ASP A 113 -15.91 -8.72 10.59
C ASP A 113 -16.24 -8.48 9.12
N LEU A 114 -16.85 -7.34 8.87
CA LEU A 114 -17.19 -6.83 7.55
C LEU A 114 -16.38 -5.55 7.31
N GLN A 115 -15.86 -5.37 6.10
CA GLN A 115 -15.21 -4.14 5.66
C GLN A 115 -15.88 -3.63 4.40
N LEU A 116 -16.24 -2.36 4.40
CA LEU A 116 -16.69 -1.58 3.25
C LEU A 116 -15.61 -0.57 2.89
N GLU A 117 -15.31 -0.42 1.60
CA GLU A 117 -14.42 0.60 1.07
C GLU A 117 -15.11 1.35 -0.07
N VAL A 118 -15.13 2.69 0.02
CA VAL A 118 -15.72 3.59 -0.98
C VAL A 118 -14.64 4.57 -1.43
N PRO A 119 -14.09 4.43 -2.64
CA PRO A 119 -13.08 5.32 -3.17
C PRO A 119 -13.70 6.48 -3.96
N TRP A 120 -13.06 7.63 -3.89
CA TRP A 120 -13.11 8.71 -4.87
C TRP A 120 -11.81 8.70 -5.64
N LEU A 121 -11.87 8.72 -6.95
CA LEU A 121 -10.72 8.73 -7.85
C LEU A 121 -10.67 10.05 -8.61
N ASP A 122 -9.46 10.47 -8.96
CA ASP A 122 -9.15 11.60 -9.81
C ASP A 122 -8.03 11.19 -10.76
N GLN A 123 -8.26 11.32 -12.06
CA GLN A 123 -7.27 11.09 -13.11
C GLN A 123 -6.98 12.44 -13.75
N SER A 124 -5.74 12.89 -13.74
CA SER A 124 -5.37 14.22 -14.23
C SER A 124 -3.93 14.27 -14.75
N GLY A 125 -3.57 15.37 -15.44
CA GLY A 125 -2.18 15.65 -15.76
C GLY A 125 -1.35 15.94 -14.52
N GLY A 126 -2.00 16.42 -13.44
CA GLY A 126 -1.40 16.67 -12.13
C GLY A 126 -0.43 17.84 -12.08
N ASP A 127 0.31 17.92 -10.96
CA ASP A 127 1.29 18.98 -10.68
C ASP A 127 2.58 18.40 -10.03
N LEU A 128 2.74 17.08 -9.94
CA LEU A 128 3.85 16.46 -9.21
C LEU A 128 5.13 16.31 -10.03
N ASP A 129 5.08 16.48 -11.34
CA ASP A 129 6.23 16.24 -12.24
C ASP A 129 7.49 16.94 -11.77
N GLY A 130 7.39 18.20 -11.34
CA GLY A 130 8.51 18.96 -10.81
C GLY A 130 9.04 18.42 -9.48
N LEU A 131 8.14 17.96 -8.60
CA LEU A 131 8.52 17.38 -7.30
C LEU A 131 9.22 16.02 -7.49
N ILE A 132 8.78 15.24 -8.46
CA ILE A 132 9.34 13.91 -8.75
C ILE A 132 10.71 14.03 -9.41
N ASP A 133 10.88 14.98 -10.34
CA ASP A 133 12.19 15.30 -10.89
C ASP A 133 13.19 15.64 -9.76
N ASP A 134 12.79 16.53 -8.83
CA ASP A 134 13.61 16.90 -7.67
C ASP A 134 13.90 15.70 -6.74
N TRP A 135 12.94 14.79 -6.58
CA TRP A 135 13.09 13.55 -5.79
C TRP A 135 14.08 12.59 -6.44
N HIS A 136 13.95 12.34 -7.74
CA HIS A 136 14.86 11.46 -8.47
C HIS A 136 16.29 12.04 -8.49
N ASP A 137 16.44 13.35 -8.71
CA ASP A 137 17.74 14.03 -8.65
C ASP A 137 18.37 13.93 -7.25
N PHE A 138 17.59 14.08 -6.20
CA PHE A 138 18.08 13.99 -4.81
C PHE A 138 18.62 12.58 -4.48
N TRP A 139 17.96 11.54 -4.95
CA TRP A 139 18.35 10.14 -4.69
C TRP A 139 19.27 9.57 -5.78
N GLY A 140 19.52 10.29 -6.89
CA GLY A 140 20.31 9.81 -8.02
C GLY A 140 19.62 8.68 -8.80
N MET A 141 18.30 8.68 -8.83
CA MET A 141 17.49 7.72 -9.60
C MET A 141 17.37 8.17 -11.07
N SER A 142 17.08 7.21 -11.97
CA SER A 142 16.81 7.53 -13.37
C SER A 142 15.44 8.18 -13.52
N ASP A 143 15.34 9.20 -14.37
CA ASP A 143 14.08 9.88 -14.73
C ASP A 143 13.24 9.11 -15.78
N GLY A 144 13.71 7.94 -16.25
CA GLY A 144 13.02 7.14 -17.28
C GLY A 144 12.82 7.85 -18.62
N GLY A 145 13.42 9.05 -18.81
CA GLY A 145 13.21 9.90 -20.00
C GLY A 145 12.12 10.95 -19.83
N ARG A 146 11.53 11.08 -18.66
CA ARG A 146 10.45 12.02 -18.32
C ARG A 146 10.83 13.48 -18.60
N SER A 147 12.07 13.88 -18.34
CA SER A 147 12.56 15.25 -18.60
C SER A 147 12.49 15.69 -20.06
N SER A 148 12.24 14.77 -20.98
CA SER A 148 12.15 15.02 -22.43
C SER A 148 10.72 15.21 -22.95
N VAL A 149 9.69 15.04 -22.12
CA VAL A 149 8.27 15.15 -22.47
C VAL A 149 7.61 16.37 -21.83
N PRO A 150 6.45 16.85 -22.33
CA PRO A 150 5.67 17.89 -21.66
C PRO A 150 5.27 17.48 -20.25
N LYS A 151 5.25 18.42 -19.30
CA LYS A 151 4.78 18.22 -17.93
C LYS A 151 3.29 18.45 -17.82
N ASP A 152 2.69 17.89 -16.75
CA ASP A 152 1.29 18.12 -16.38
C ASP A 152 0.30 17.70 -17.49
N VAL A 153 0.54 16.54 -18.11
CA VAL A 153 -0.27 16.00 -19.20
C VAL A 153 -0.91 14.69 -18.76
N LEU A 154 -2.21 14.52 -19.03
CA LEU A 154 -2.88 13.22 -18.94
C LEU A 154 -2.88 12.56 -20.33
N ASP A 155 -2.19 11.45 -20.44
CA ASP A 155 -2.12 10.68 -21.69
C ASP A 155 -1.94 9.18 -21.41
N TYR A 156 -3.03 8.51 -21.04
CA TYR A 156 -3.07 7.06 -20.90
C TYR A 156 -3.53 6.43 -22.19
N ARG A 157 -2.66 5.64 -22.81
CA ARG A 157 -2.96 4.94 -24.06
C ARG A 157 -2.31 3.57 -24.09
N TYR A 158 -3.06 2.61 -24.57
CA TYR A 158 -2.56 1.30 -24.96
C TYR A 158 -3.20 0.91 -26.30
N ALA A 159 -2.44 0.29 -27.17
CA ALA A 159 -2.93 -0.23 -28.45
C ALA A 159 -2.25 -1.55 -28.81
N SER A 160 -3.05 -2.53 -29.24
CA SER A 160 -2.59 -3.82 -29.73
C SER A 160 -3.55 -4.33 -30.85
N ALA A 161 -3.25 -5.50 -31.41
CA ALA A 161 -4.16 -6.14 -32.37
C ALA A 161 -5.44 -6.67 -31.70
N GLN A 162 -5.45 -6.89 -30.38
CA GLN A 162 -6.56 -7.42 -29.60
C GLN A 162 -7.53 -6.32 -29.15
N GLY A 163 -7.05 -5.11 -28.95
CA GLY A 163 -7.84 -3.99 -28.47
C GLY A 163 -6.99 -2.77 -28.16
N ASP A 164 -7.67 -1.68 -27.83
CA ASP A 164 -7.05 -0.43 -27.43
C ASP A 164 -7.90 0.28 -26.39
N PHE A 165 -7.26 1.13 -25.59
CA PHE A 165 -7.93 2.06 -24.69
C PHE A 165 -7.16 3.37 -24.57
N SER A 166 -7.86 4.44 -24.19
CA SER A 166 -7.23 5.75 -23.93
C SER A 166 -8.03 6.62 -22.99
N LEU A 167 -7.33 7.44 -22.21
CA LEU A 167 -7.87 8.54 -21.41
C LEU A 167 -6.94 9.75 -21.55
N GLN A 168 -7.48 10.89 -22.00
CA GLN A 168 -6.71 12.11 -22.23
C GLN A 168 -7.39 13.38 -21.65
N ASP A 169 -8.58 13.24 -21.09
CA ASP A 169 -9.30 14.31 -20.39
C ASP A 169 -9.35 14.01 -18.91
N ASP A 170 -9.21 15.03 -18.08
CA ASP A 170 -9.28 14.90 -16.62
C ASP A 170 -10.66 14.39 -16.20
N THR A 171 -10.67 13.41 -15.29
CA THR A 171 -11.90 12.79 -14.79
C THR A 171 -11.85 12.59 -13.30
N SER A 172 -13.00 12.75 -12.62
CA SER A 172 -13.07 12.43 -11.18
C SER A 172 -14.49 12.11 -10.73
N ALA A 173 -14.63 10.99 -10.00
CA ALA A 173 -15.86 10.59 -9.32
C ALA A 173 -15.64 9.44 -8.33
N ILE A 174 -16.72 8.89 -7.79
CA ILE A 174 -16.71 7.66 -6.99
C ILE A 174 -16.30 6.50 -7.91
N GLY A 175 -15.33 5.72 -7.45
CA GLY A 175 -14.86 4.51 -8.11
C GLY A 175 -15.64 3.26 -7.72
N ASP A 176 -15.01 2.10 -7.96
CA ASP A 176 -15.60 0.79 -7.64
C ASP A 176 -15.64 0.54 -6.12
N VAL A 177 -16.82 0.37 -5.58
CA VAL A 177 -17.05 0.07 -4.16
C VAL A 177 -16.69 -1.38 -3.87
N SER A 178 -16.03 -1.64 -2.73
CA SER A 178 -15.65 -2.99 -2.34
C SER A 178 -16.21 -3.36 -0.97
N LEU A 179 -16.61 -4.64 -0.84
CA LEU A 179 -17.08 -5.24 0.40
C LEU A 179 -16.29 -6.51 0.68
N SER A 180 -15.85 -6.73 1.91
CA SER A 180 -15.21 -7.98 2.29
C SER A 180 -15.66 -8.49 3.65
N LEU A 181 -15.77 -9.82 3.76
CA LEU A 181 -16.09 -10.54 4.99
C LEU A 181 -14.85 -11.33 5.41
N SER A 182 -14.43 -11.15 6.66
CA SER A 182 -13.27 -11.86 7.21
C SER A 182 -13.66 -12.75 8.39
N HIS A 183 -12.97 -13.88 8.53
CA HIS A 183 -13.13 -14.82 9.63
C HIS A 183 -11.77 -15.29 10.16
N ALA A 184 -11.51 -15.06 11.46
CA ALA A 184 -10.35 -15.61 12.14
C ALA A 184 -10.67 -17.02 12.61
N PHE A 185 -9.97 -18.01 12.08
CA PHE A 185 -10.14 -19.43 12.44
C PHE A 185 -9.04 -19.97 13.35
N TYR A 186 -7.98 -19.18 13.56
CA TYR A 186 -6.93 -19.48 14.53
C TYR A 186 -6.49 -18.20 15.23
N ARG A 187 -6.37 -18.25 16.54
CA ARG A 187 -5.84 -17.17 17.38
C ARG A 187 -5.17 -17.77 18.61
N ASP A 188 -3.95 -17.33 18.90
CA ASP A 188 -3.27 -17.55 20.16
C ASP A 188 -2.82 -16.19 20.77
N GLU A 189 -1.94 -16.23 21.77
CA GLU A 189 -1.47 -15.01 22.47
C GLU A 189 -0.75 -14.03 21.55
N ASN A 190 -0.04 -14.52 20.51
CA ASN A 190 0.84 -13.71 19.66
C ASN A 190 0.52 -13.81 18.18
N SER A 191 -0.38 -14.69 17.75
CA SER A 191 -0.61 -14.96 16.33
C SER A 191 -2.09 -15.10 16.01
N THR A 192 -2.46 -14.63 14.83
CA THR A 192 -3.82 -14.80 14.27
C THR A 192 -3.71 -15.22 12.82
N VAL A 193 -4.61 -16.13 12.42
CA VAL A 193 -4.81 -16.49 11.01
C VAL A 193 -6.28 -16.30 10.67
N SER A 194 -6.54 -15.60 9.57
CA SER A 194 -7.88 -15.35 9.08
C SER A 194 -7.98 -15.60 7.58
N ALA A 195 -9.20 -15.85 7.12
CA ALA A 195 -9.56 -15.85 5.71
C ALA A 195 -10.51 -14.68 5.42
N ALA A 196 -10.43 -14.16 4.21
CA ALA A 196 -11.34 -13.12 3.72
C ALA A 196 -11.92 -13.49 2.38
N LEU A 197 -13.20 -13.17 2.19
CA LEU A 197 -13.87 -13.15 0.90
C LEU A 197 -14.20 -11.69 0.58
N GLY A 198 -13.84 -11.22 -0.60
CA GLY A 198 -14.12 -9.85 -1.01
C GLY A 198 -14.77 -9.79 -2.37
N TYR A 199 -15.51 -8.70 -2.58
CA TYR A 199 -16.22 -8.42 -3.79
C TYR A 199 -16.11 -6.92 -4.11
N LYS A 200 -15.69 -6.60 -5.33
CA LYS A 200 -15.70 -5.25 -5.89
C LYS A 200 -16.90 -5.14 -6.82
N PHE A 201 -17.72 -4.14 -6.64
CA PHE A 201 -18.84 -3.82 -7.49
C PHE A 201 -18.39 -2.84 -8.57
N GLY A 202 -18.74 -3.07 -9.83
CA GLY A 202 -18.49 -2.17 -10.95
C GLY A 202 -19.37 -0.93 -10.86
N THR A 203 -19.09 -0.03 -9.91
CA THR A 203 -19.88 1.18 -9.65
C THR A 203 -19.25 2.45 -10.20
N GLY A 204 -17.95 2.43 -10.51
CA GLY A 204 -17.24 3.53 -11.16
C GLY A 204 -17.54 3.60 -12.65
N ASP A 205 -17.34 4.77 -13.25
CA ASP A 205 -17.49 4.97 -14.70
C ASP A 205 -16.27 4.35 -15.41
N ASP A 206 -16.51 3.38 -16.26
CA ASP A 206 -15.49 2.67 -17.03
C ASP A 206 -14.84 3.56 -18.08
N LYS A 207 -15.61 4.43 -18.76
CA LYS A 207 -15.11 5.31 -19.82
C LYS A 207 -14.16 6.37 -19.32
N ASP A 208 -14.30 6.72 -18.05
CA ASP A 208 -13.50 7.73 -17.35
C ASP A 208 -12.36 7.12 -16.52
N PHE A 209 -12.09 5.80 -16.64
CA PHE A 209 -11.10 5.07 -15.84
C PHE A 209 -11.30 5.20 -14.33
N LEU A 210 -12.54 5.37 -13.88
CA LEU A 210 -12.93 5.44 -12.48
C LEU A 210 -13.42 4.09 -11.95
N GLY A 211 -13.60 3.12 -12.83
CA GLY A 211 -13.96 1.73 -12.57
C GLY A 211 -13.69 0.83 -13.77
N SER A 212 -13.79 -0.48 -13.59
CA SER A 212 -13.59 -1.44 -14.68
C SER A 212 -14.87 -1.75 -15.48
N GLY A 213 -16.03 -1.23 -15.04
CA GLY A 213 -17.32 -1.67 -15.55
C GLY A 213 -17.73 -3.08 -15.14
N ALA A 214 -16.91 -3.79 -14.35
CA ALA A 214 -17.12 -5.19 -14.00
C ALA A 214 -16.96 -5.45 -12.49
N ASP A 215 -17.59 -6.53 -12.05
CA ASP A 215 -17.47 -7.05 -10.68
C ASP A 215 -16.30 -8.02 -10.56
N ASP A 216 -15.52 -7.89 -9.47
CA ASP A 216 -14.43 -8.80 -9.17
C ASP A 216 -14.67 -9.50 -7.84
N ALA A 217 -14.15 -10.73 -7.70
CA ALA A 217 -14.22 -11.47 -6.44
C ALA A 217 -12.85 -12.01 -6.05
N TYR A 218 -12.52 -11.98 -4.74
CA TYR A 218 -11.26 -12.54 -4.25
C TYR A 218 -11.44 -13.38 -2.99
N ILE A 219 -10.47 -14.26 -2.77
CA ILE A 219 -10.24 -14.94 -1.52
C ILE A 219 -8.82 -14.66 -1.04
N ALA A 220 -8.64 -14.41 0.25
CA ALA A 220 -7.34 -14.18 0.86
C ALA A 220 -7.17 -14.98 2.15
N LEU A 221 -5.94 -15.42 2.43
CA LEU A 221 -5.47 -15.85 3.73
C LEU A 221 -4.56 -14.76 4.29
N ARG A 222 -4.76 -14.43 5.57
CA ARG A 222 -4.01 -13.41 6.29
C ARG A 222 -3.38 -14.00 7.54
N PHE A 223 -2.18 -13.53 7.84
CA PHE A 223 -1.38 -13.97 8.97
C PHE A 223 -0.87 -12.75 9.71
N SER A 224 -0.94 -12.76 11.01
CA SER A 224 -0.36 -11.70 11.84
C SER A 224 0.32 -12.30 13.05
N GLY A 225 1.48 -11.74 13.41
CA GLY A 225 2.18 -12.09 14.61
C GLY A 225 2.72 -10.85 15.32
N GLU A 226 2.64 -10.87 16.64
CA GLU A 226 3.17 -9.82 17.50
C GLU A 226 4.39 -10.31 18.27
N GLN A 227 5.28 -9.40 18.68
CA GLN A 227 6.45 -9.68 19.48
C GLN A 227 7.39 -10.75 18.89
N LEU A 228 7.95 -10.46 17.70
CA LEU A 228 9.00 -11.29 17.14
C LEU A 228 10.24 -11.27 18.07
N SER A 229 10.44 -12.30 18.87
CA SER A 229 11.40 -12.34 19.96
C SER A 229 11.09 -11.27 21.06
N ASP A 230 12.10 -10.71 21.72
CA ASP A 230 11.96 -9.67 22.73
C ASP A 230 11.85 -8.24 22.14
N LEU A 231 11.67 -8.13 20.81
CA LEU A 231 11.56 -6.85 20.12
C LEU A 231 10.09 -6.45 19.95
N PRO A 232 9.74 -5.17 20.02
CA PRO A 232 8.40 -4.66 19.72
C PRO A 232 8.19 -4.62 18.20
N LEU A 233 8.28 -5.79 17.58
CA LEU A 233 8.19 -6.01 16.15
C LEU A 233 6.99 -6.91 15.84
N SER A 234 6.04 -6.40 15.08
CA SER A 234 4.90 -7.15 14.55
C SER A 234 5.11 -7.44 13.07
N TRP A 235 4.55 -8.52 12.60
CA TRP A 235 4.60 -8.89 11.19
C TRP A 235 3.22 -9.30 10.69
N HIS A 236 2.99 -9.05 9.41
CA HIS A 236 1.74 -9.36 8.73
C HIS A 236 2.04 -9.95 7.37
N GLY A 237 1.24 -10.91 6.95
CA GLY A 237 1.33 -11.49 5.63
C GLY A 237 -0.05 -11.70 5.04
N GLN A 238 -0.15 -11.60 3.72
CA GLN A 238 -1.36 -11.89 2.96
C GLN A 238 -0.99 -12.66 1.70
N VAL A 239 -1.83 -13.64 1.34
CA VAL A 239 -1.78 -14.31 0.05
C VAL A 239 -3.20 -14.58 -0.41
N GLY A 240 -3.46 -14.40 -1.69
CA GLY A 240 -4.80 -14.59 -2.21
C GLY A 240 -4.87 -14.76 -3.71
N TYR A 241 -6.08 -14.91 -4.15
CA TYR A 241 -6.44 -15.08 -5.55
C TYR A 241 -7.68 -14.27 -5.85
N LEU A 242 -7.64 -13.56 -6.96
CA LEU A 242 -8.73 -12.75 -7.47
C LEU A 242 -9.17 -13.27 -8.83
N ARG A 243 -10.48 -13.36 -9.00
CA ARG A 243 -11.14 -13.54 -10.28
C ARG A 243 -11.74 -12.21 -10.70
N ALA A 244 -11.18 -11.60 -11.74
CA ALA A 244 -11.70 -10.40 -12.35
C ALA A 244 -12.87 -10.71 -13.29
N GLY A 245 -13.85 -9.82 -13.33
CA GLY A 245 -14.95 -9.84 -14.28
C GLY A 245 -14.52 -9.42 -15.68
N ASP A 246 -15.48 -9.34 -16.59
CA ASP A 246 -15.25 -8.88 -17.95
C ASP A 246 -15.28 -7.34 -17.96
N SER A 247 -14.10 -6.71 -17.94
CA SER A 247 -13.98 -5.24 -17.94
C SER A 247 -14.41 -4.65 -19.26
N ASP A 248 -15.21 -3.60 -19.20
CA ASP A 248 -15.63 -2.85 -20.41
C ASP A 248 -14.47 -2.00 -20.96
N VAL A 249 -13.50 -1.57 -20.11
CA VAL A 249 -12.29 -0.83 -20.53
C VAL A 249 -11.25 -1.75 -21.17
N LEU A 250 -11.08 -2.95 -20.60
CA LEU A 250 -9.97 -3.86 -20.91
C LEU A 250 -10.46 -5.09 -21.70
N ASP A 251 -11.57 -4.97 -22.44
CA ASP A 251 -12.21 -6.08 -23.15
C ASP A 251 -11.23 -6.86 -24.04
N GLY A 252 -11.16 -8.17 -23.80
CA GLY A 252 -10.25 -9.09 -24.51
C GLY A 252 -8.77 -8.99 -24.14
N LEU A 253 -8.35 -7.98 -23.37
CA LEU A 253 -6.96 -7.76 -22.95
C LEU A 253 -6.69 -8.20 -21.53
N GLN A 254 -7.72 -8.19 -20.66
CA GLN A 254 -7.58 -8.37 -19.23
C GLN A 254 -7.25 -9.82 -18.84
N GLU A 255 -6.21 -9.97 -17.98
CA GLU A 255 -6.02 -11.20 -17.25
C GLU A 255 -7.10 -11.35 -16.17
N LYS A 256 -7.79 -12.51 -16.18
CA LYS A 256 -8.94 -12.75 -15.28
C LYS A 256 -8.58 -13.46 -13.99
N ASN A 257 -7.38 -14.00 -13.89
CA ASN A 257 -6.95 -14.85 -12.81
C ASN A 257 -5.67 -14.28 -12.20
N LEU A 258 -5.79 -13.50 -11.14
CA LEU A 258 -4.68 -12.82 -10.52
C LEU A 258 -4.39 -13.41 -9.13
N TRP A 259 -3.17 -13.83 -8.89
CA TRP A 259 -2.68 -14.03 -7.53
C TRP A 259 -2.21 -12.69 -6.96
N PHE A 260 -2.23 -12.58 -5.63
CA PHE A 260 -1.62 -11.47 -4.92
C PHE A 260 -1.01 -11.95 -3.61
N ALA A 261 0.04 -11.28 -3.16
CA ALA A 261 0.72 -11.58 -1.91
C ALA A 261 1.33 -10.31 -1.33
N GLY A 262 1.56 -10.30 -0.03
CA GLY A 262 2.25 -9.21 0.63
C GLY A 262 2.80 -9.60 1.99
N LEU A 263 3.80 -8.85 2.43
CA LEU A 263 4.45 -8.98 3.73
C LEU A 263 4.72 -7.58 4.29
N ALA A 264 4.39 -7.35 5.54
CA ALA A 264 4.67 -6.11 6.26
C ALA A 264 5.31 -6.40 7.61
N MET A 265 6.21 -5.50 8.02
CA MET A 265 6.85 -5.50 9.34
C MET A 265 6.68 -4.12 9.97
N ASP A 266 6.15 -4.08 11.19
CA ASP A 266 5.91 -2.87 11.98
C ASP A 266 6.83 -2.89 13.20
N TRP A 267 7.76 -1.97 13.26
CA TRP A 267 8.64 -1.76 14.41
C TRP A 267 8.16 -0.57 15.22
N ARG A 268 7.53 -0.84 16.38
CA ARG A 268 7.11 0.19 17.33
C ARG A 268 8.26 0.61 18.23
N PHE A 269 9.07 1.57 17.79
CA PHE A 269 10.27 2.02 18.51
C PHE A 269 9.98 2.97 19.67
N THR A 270 8.79 3.58 19.73
CA THR A 270 8.28 4.32 20.89
C THR A 270 6.81 3.98 21.14
N ARG A 271 6.23 4.49 22.25
CA ARG A 271 4.80 4.31 22.54
C ARG A 271 3.89 4.90 21.43
N ASN A 272 4.35 5.94 20.78
CA ASN A 272 3.56 6.74 19.86
C ASN A 272 3.99 6.61 18.40
N TRP A 273 5.10 5.93 18.11
CA TRP A 273 5.66 5.88 16.77
C TRP A 273 6.07 4.48 16.35
N SER A 274 5.72 4.13 15.14
CA SER A 274 6.20 2.94 14.43
C SER A 274 6.87 3.33 13.11
N VAL A 275 7.79 2.49 12.66
CA VAL A 275 8.28 2.45 11.26
C VAL A 275 7.79 1.14 10.67
N ILE A 276 7.25 1.20 9.46
CA ILE A 276 6.64 0.08 8.78
C ILE A 276 7.29 -0.08 7.41
N GLY A 277 7.84 -1.26 7.15
CA GLY A 277 8.30 -1.70 5.83
C GLY A 277 7.34 -2.75 5.28
N GLN A 278 6.98 -2.63 4.01
CA GLN A 278 5.99 -3.50 3.38
C GLN A 278 6.39 -3.82 1.94
N ILE A 279 6.09 -5.02 1.50
CA ILE A 279 6.19 -5.46 0.10
C ILE A 279 4.85 -6.03 -0.31
N ASP A 280 4.35 -5.60 -1.46
CA ASP A 280 3.15 -6.10 -2.12
C ASP A 280 3.50 -6.60 -3.51
N SER A 281 2.83 -7.66 -3.96
CA SER A 281 3.03 -8.22 -5.29
C SER A 281 1.74 -8.81 -5.83
N HIS A 282 1.53 -8.69 -7.13
CA HIS A 282 0.38 -9.30 -7.80
C HIS A 282 0.71 -9.70 -9.24
N ALA A 283 -0.09 -10.59 -9.81
CA ALA A 283 -0.01 -10.99 -11.20
C ALA A 283 -0.24 -9.82 -12.15
N ALA A 284 0.29 -9.96 -13.37
CA ALA A 284 0.06 -9.02 -14.45
C ALA A 284 -1.44 -8.74 -14.67
N PRO A 285 -1.85 -7.48 -14.91
CA PRO A 285 -3.24 -7.14 -15.17
C PRO A 285 -3.69 -7.45 -16.60
N LEU A 286 -2.79 -7.45 -17.58
CA LEU A 286 -3.08 -7.70 -18.98
C LEU A 286 -2.29 -8.89 -19.55
N ASP A 287 -2.85 -9.54 -20.57
CA ASP A 287 -2.13 -10.45 -21.48
C ASP A 287 -1.39 -9.61 -22.52
N SER A 288 -0.18 -9.19 -22.19
CA SER A 288 0.67 -8.29 -22.99
C SER A 288 2.14 -8.69 -22.89
N GLU A 289 2.91 -8.45 -23.97
CA GLU A 289 4.36 -8.63 -23.97
C GLU A 289 5.10 -7.42 -23.36
N LEU A 290 4.43 -6.27 -23.17
CA LEU A 290 5.02 -5.08 -22.56
C LEU A 290 5.06 -5.22 -21.03
N THR A 291 6.23 -4.97 -20.45
CA THR A 291 6.47 -5.16 -19.00
C THR A 291 5.50 -4.36 -18.15
N GLY A 292 5.21 -3.11 -18.54
CA GLY A 292 4.40 -2.18 -17.74
C GLY A 292 2.98 -2.65 -17.45
N VAL A 293 2.41 -3.52 -18.27
CA VAL A 293 1.04 -4.02 -18.12
C VAL A 293 0.93 -5.55 -18.13
N GLY A 294 1.91 -6.25 -18.75
CA GLY A 294 1.98 -7.72 -18.83
C GLY A 294 2.95 -8.34 -17.82
N GLY A 295 3.62 -7.54 -16.99
CA GLY A 295 4.52 -8.01 -15.93
C GLY A 295 3.83 -8.11 -14.56
N ASP A 296 4.27 -9.11 -13.75
CA ASP A 296 3.88 -9.15 -12.33
C ASP A 296 4.43 -7.92 -11.61
N ALA A 297 3.64 -7.25 -10.80
CA ALA A 297 4.07 -6.08 -10.05
C ALA A 297 4.71 -6.45 -8.71
N ILE A 298 5.71 -5.67 -8.29
CA ILE A 298 6.31 -5.72 -6.95
C ILE A 298 6.47 -4.30 -6.45
N LEU A 299 5.73 -3.94 -5.43
CA LEU A 299 5.76 -2.62 -4.79
C LEU A 299 6.49 -2.71 -3.45
N GLY A 300 7.37 -1.75 -3.20
CA GLY A 300 8.03 -1.56 -1.92
C GLY A 300 7.47 -0.32 -1.22
N THR A 301 7.12 -0.45 0.05
CA THR A 301 6.56 0.66 0.82
C THR A 301 7.35 0.87 2.09
N LEU A 302 7.70 2.13 2.37
CA LEU A 302 8.26 2.56 3.64
C LEU A 302 7.38 3.66 4.23
N GLY A 303 6.99 3.51 5.48
CA GLY A 303 6.14 4.48 6.14
C GLY A 303 6.33 4.55 7.64
N THR A 304 5.64 5.51 8.23
CA THR A 304 5.61 5.73 9.67
C THR A 304 4.18 5.87 10.15
N ARG A 305 3.91 5.38 11.34
CA ARG A 305 2.62 5.52 12.04
C ARG A 305 2.80 6.30 13.31
N TRP A 306 2.00 7.35 13.47
CA TRP A 306 1.93 8.16 14.67
C TRP A 306 0.61 7.94 15.40
N TYR A 307 0.68 7.44 16.63
CA TYR A 307 -0.45 7.31 17.55
C TYR A 307 -0.54 8.57 18.39
N PHE A 308 -1.28 9.57 17.93
CA PHE A 308 -1.38 10.87 18.60
C PHE A 308 -2.45 10.91 19.70
N ALA A 309 -3.36 9.94 19.71
CA ALA A 309 -4.31 9.72 20.80
C ALA A 309 -4.63 8.22 20.91
N PRO A 310 -5.22 7.74 22.02
CA PRO A 310 -5.49 6.32 22.22
C PRO A 310 -6.34 5.65 21.14
N GLN A 311 -7.20 6.41 20.47
CA GLN A 311 -8.09 5.91 19.42
C GLN A 311 -7.67 6.33 18.01
N TRP A 312 -6.64 7.16 17.87
CA TRP A 312 -6.29 7.78 16.61
C TRP A 312 -4.87 7.48 16.18
N SER A 313 -4.71 7.16 14.91
CA SER A 313 -3.40 7.10 14.28
C SER A 313 -3.39 7.82 12.94
N VAL A 314 -2.19 8.28 12.56
CA VAL A 314 -1.88 8.82 11.23
C VAL A 314 -0.73 8.00 10.66
N ASP A 315 -0.87 7.54 9.43
CA ASP A 315 0.18 6.91 8.65
C ASP A 315 0.62 7.87 7.55
N ILE A 316 1.92 7.90 7.26
CA ILE A 316 2.50 8.57 6.09
C ILE A 316 3.47 7.58 5.48
N SER A 317 3.39 7.37 4.18
CA SER A 317 4.24 6.42 3.47
C SER A 317 4.52 6.83 2.03
N VAL A 318 5.59 6.26 1.49
CA VAL A 318 5.96 6.32 0.09
C VAL A 318 6.01 4.90 -0.45
N VAL A 319 5.43 4.72 -1.62
CA VAL A 319 5.45 3.46 -2.38
C VAL A 319 6.23 3.67 -3.65
N GLU A 320 7.11 2.75 -3.94
CA GLU A 320 7.95 2.72 -5.14
C GLU A 320 7.75 1.38 -5.85
N ASP A 321 7.87 1.35 -7.16
CA ASP A 321 7.90 0.10 -7.90
C ASP A 321 9.30 -0.54 -7.81
N ILE A 322 9.39 -1.74 -7.23
CA ILE A 322 10.64 -2.50 -7.19
C ILE A 322 10.91 -3.14 -8.57
N ARG A 323 9.86 -3.54 -9.25
CA ARG A 323 9.91 -4.02 -10.63
C ARG A 323 9.44 -2.91 -11.55
N VAL A 324 10.41 -2.18 -12.07
CA VAL A 324 10.23 -0.95 -12.88
C VAL A 324 9.12 -1.11 -13.93
N GLU A 325 8.27 -0.08 -14.05
CA GLU A 325 7.16 0.08 -14.98
C GLU A 325 5.86 -0.68 -14.63
N THR A 326 5.85 -1.60 -13.64
CA THR A 326 4.64 -2.39 -13.30
C THR A 326 3.70 -1.71 -12.31
N ALA A 327 4.09 -0.55 -11.78
CA ALA A 327 3.35 0.28 -10.84
C ALA A 327 3.69 1.75 -11.08
N PRO A 328 3.02 2.71 -10.42
CA PRO A 328 3.42 4.12 -10.49
C PRO A 328 4.88 4.33 -10.09
N ASP A 329 5.55 5.31 -10.70
CA ASP A 329 6.93 5.67 -10.38
C ASP A 329 7.09 5.95 -8.89
N VAL A 330 6.16 6.72 -8.34
CA VAL A 330 6.05 6.95 -6.90
C VAL A 330 4.60 7.18 -6.50
N THR A 331 4.23 6.70 -5.32
CA THR A 331 2.94 7.03 -4.70
C THR A 331 3.16 7.57 -3.29
N PHE A 332 2.70 8.78 -3.04
CA PHE A 332 2.62 9.36 -1.70
C PHE A 332 1.29 8.99 -1.06
N GLN A 333 1.34 8.55 0.20
CA GLN A 333 0.13 8.11 0.91
C GLN A 333 0.05 8.70 2.31
N ALA A 334 -1.17 9.03 2.71
CA ALA A 334 -1.49 9.38 4.08
C ALA A 334 -2.80 8.69 4.50
N SER A 335 -2.87 8.22 5.74
CA SER A 335 -4.09 7.60 6.28
C SER A 335 -4.37 8.13 7.67
N VAL A 336 -5.62 8.42 7.97
CA VAL A 336 -6.09 8.73 9.33
C VAL A 336 -7.06 7.63 9.74
N ARG A 337 -6.82 7.03 10.91
CA ARG A 337 -7.65 5.93 11.42
C ARG A 337 -8.18 6.23 12.80
N TYR A 338 -9.45 5.95 12.99
CA TYR A 338 -10.14 6.02 14.27
C TYR A 338 -10.65 4.64 14.70
N ARG A 339 -10.25 4.24 15.90
CA ARG A 339 -10.76 3.02 16.59
C ARG A 339 -11.35 3.44 17.90
N PRO A 340 -12.67 3.41 18.09
CA PRO A 340 -13.27 3.70 19.39
C PRO A 340 -12.74 2.73 20.46
N ALA A 341 -12.72 3.18 21.71
CA ALA A 341 -12.44 2.27 22.81
C ALA A 341 -13.57 1.24 22.86
N SER A 342 -13.24 -0.06 22.92
CA SER A 342 -14.22 -1.11 23.09
C SER A 342 -15.07 -0.77 24.30
N GLY A 343 -16.40 -0.68 24.14
CA GLY A 343 -17.33 -0.46 25.24
C GLY A 343 -17.24 -1.66 26.17
N GLY A 344 -16.70 -1.44 27.40
CA GLY A 344 -16.62 -2.44 28.44
C GLY A 344 -18.00 -2.90 28.93
#